data_7407c0b37111daa630d7212cba4ce4b0
#
_entry.id   7407c0b37111daa630d7212cba4ce4b0
#
_cell.length_a   1.000
_cell.length_b   1.000
_cell.length_c   1.000
_cell.angle_alpha   90.00
_cell.angle_beta   90.00
_cell.angle_gamma   90.00
#
_symmetry.space_group_name_H-M   'P 1'
#
loop_
_entity.id
_entity.type
_entity.pdbx_description
1 polymer ?
#
loop_
_entity_poly.entity_id
_entity_poly.type
_entity_poly.pdbx_seq_one_letter_code
_entity_poly.pdbx_strand_id
1 'polypeptide(L)'
;ENFKIGSQTFPIDFIKAYALVKLVSAEINNELGILDESISSLIIKAAQEVIDGKLDDNFPLVVWQTGSGTQTNMNINEVISNRAIEISGGILGSKKPVHPNDHVNKSQSTNDTFPTALNISIAILINEKLLPSLEKLENSLSKKSLEFDKIIKLGRTHLQDATPISLGQVFSGYESQIQHSIISINNALKHIYELPWGGTAVGTGLNSPEGFSEMVATRVSEKTNLPFITAPNKFESIASHDRLFLCQVY
;
A
#
# COMPACT_ATOMS: atom_id res chain seq x y z
N GLU A 1 15.54 12.68 -15.21
CA GLU A 1 16.99 12.97 -15.14
C GLU A 1 17.34 14.44 -15.37
N ASN A 2 16.52 15.20 -16.12
CA ASN A 2 16.78 16.60 -16.42
C ASN A 2 16.47 17.56 -15.25
N PHE A 3 15.70 17.12 -14.27
CA PHE A 3 15.30 17.91 -13.11
C PHE A 3 15.77 17.22 -11.84
N LYS A 4 16.87 17.69 -11.28
CA LYS A 4 17.47 17.18 -10.03
C LYS A 4 16.80 17.85 -8.81
N ILE A 5 15.57 17.45 -8.50
CA ILE A 5 14.80 17.99 -7.37
C ILE A 5 14.67 16.87 -6.33
N GLY A 6 15.27 17.09 -5.14
CA GLY A 6 15.24 16.12 -4.06
C GLY A 6 16.01 14.83 -4.34
N SER A 7 16.04 13.96 -3.35
CA SER A 7 16.69 12.64 -3.42
C SER A 7 15.82 11.50 -2.89
N GLN A 8 14.62 11.84 -2.36
CA GLN A 8 13.73 10.85 -1.77
C GLN A 8 13.09 10.00 -2.88
N THR A 9 13.26 8.70 -2.77
CA THR A 9 12.58 7.70 -3.62
C THR A 9 11.34 7.14 -2.93
N PHE A 10 10.48 6.47 -3.67
CA PHE A 10 9.39 5.73 -3.06
C PHE A 10 9.91 4.60 -2.18
N PRO A 11 9.29 4.36 -0.99
CA PRO A 11 9.63 3.21 -0.16
C PRO A 11 9.50 1.90 -0.92
N ILE A 12 10.40 0.97 -0.66
CA ILE A 12 10.39 -0.33 -1.34
C ILE A 12 9.12 -1.13 -1.06
N ASP A 13 8.51 -0.96 0.12
CA ASP A 13 7.22 -1.58 0.46
C ASP A 13 6.10 -1.13 -0.51
N PHE A 14 6.13 0.13 -0.97
CA PHE A 14 5.20 0.62 -2.00
C PHE A 14 5.47 -0.01 -3.37
N ILE A 15 6.74 -0.15 -3.76
CA ILE A 15 7.12 -0.80 -5.02
C ILE A 15 6.68 -2.27 -5.02
N LYS A 16 6.87 -2.99 -3.92
CA LYS A 16 6.41 -4.38 -3.75
C LYS A 16 4.89 -4.51 -3.85
N ALA A 17 4.16 -3.60 -3.22
CA ALA A 17 2.70 -3.55 -3.34
C ALA A 17 2.27 -3.26 -4.79
N TYR A 18 2.97 -2.39 -5.49
CA TYR A 18 2.68 -2.11 -6.90
C TYR A 18 3.02 -3.31 -7.81
N ALA A 19 4.09 -4.04 -7.51
CA ALA A 19 4.39 -5.29 -8.20
C ALA A 19 3.32 -6.36 -7.97
N LEU A 20 2.75 -6.43 -6.75
CA LEU A 20 1.61 -7.30 -6.45
C LEU A 20 0.37 -6.93 -7.29
N VAL A 21 0.10 -5.64 -7.49
CA VAL A 21 -0.94 -5.19 -8.42
C VAL A 21 -0.70 -5.72 -9.84
N LYS A 22 0.54 -5.66 -10.35
CA LYS A 22 0.87 -6.16 -11.70
C LYS A 22 0.76 -7.68 -11.79
N LEU A 23 1.21 -8.40 -10.77
CA LEU A 23 1.10 -9.85 -10.68
C LEU A 23 -0.37 -10.29 -10.73
N VAL A 24 -1.20 -9.73 -9.85
CA VAL A 24 -2.63 -10.05 -9.77
C VAL A 24 -3.35 -9.68 -11.06
N SER A 25 -3.04 -8.53 -11.66
CA SER A 25 -3.61 -8.14 -12.96
C SER A 25 -3.29 -9.17 -14.05
N ALA A 26 -2.07 -9.70 -14.09
CA ALA A 26 -1.67 -10.69 -15.08
C ALA A 26 -2.41 -12.03 -14.86
N GLU A 27 -2.57 -12.47 -13.61
CA GLU A 27 -3.35 -13.66 -13.26
C GLU A 27 -4.80 -13.52 -13.74
N ILE A 28 -5.47 -12.44 -13.38
CA ILE A 28 -6.89 -12.22 -13.69
C ILE A 28 -7.11 -11.99 -15.20
N ASN A 29 -6.24 -11.24 -15.87
CA ASN A 29 -6.34 -11.08 -17.32
C ASN A 29 -6.15 -12.43 -18.08
N ASN A 30 -5.35 -13.34 -17.55
CA ASN A 30 -5.22 -14.69 -18.10
C ASN A 30 -6.50 -15.52 -17.85
N GLU A 31 -7.03 -15.52 -16.63
CA GLU A 31 -8.28 -16.21 -16.29
C GLU A 31 -9.47 -15.74 -17.14
N LEU A 32 -9.50 -14.45 -17.48
CA LEU A 32 -10.52 -13.86 -18.35
C LEU A 32 -10.24 -14.06 -19.86
N GLY A 33 -9.15 -14.76 -20.22
CA GLY A 33 -8.77 -15.04 -21.61
C GLY A 33 -8.31 -13.81 -22.40
N ILE A 34 -7.90 -12.73 -21.72
CA ILE A 34 -7.48 -11.45 -22.33
C ILE A 34 -5.96 -11.40 -22.52
N LEU A 35 -5.22 -12.18 -21.75
CA LEU A 35 -3.76 -12.27 -21.78
C LEU A 35 -3.37 -13.74 -21.93
N ASP A 36 -2.51 -14.05 -22.91
CA ASP A 36 -2.02 -15.40 -23.14
C ASP A 36 -1.28 -15.96 -21.92
N GLU A 37 -1.45 -17.24 -21.63
CA GLU A 37 -0.84 -17.95 -20.50
C GLU A 37 0.70 -17.80 -20.49
N SER A 38 1.34 -17.92 -21.66
CA SER A 38 2.79 -17.76 -21.79
C SER A 38 3.28 -16.37 -21.38
N ILE A 39 2.56 -15.31 -21.76
CA ILE A 39 2.87 -13.91 -21.42
C ILE A 39 2.57 -13.66 -19.94
N SER A 40 1.41 -14.09 -19.45
CA SER A 40 1.01 -13.97 -18.05
C SER A 40 2.04 -14.63 -17.11
N SER A 41 2.45 -15.87 -17.41
CA SER A 41 3.44 -16.60 -16.62
C SER A 41 4.79 -15.87 -16.53
N LEU A 42 5.23 -15.22 -17.60
CA LEU A 42 6.46 -14.42 -17.61
C LEU A 42 6.30 -13.16 -16.73
N ILE A 43 5.17 -12.47 -16.82
CA ILE A 43 4.88 -11.27 -16.01
C ILE A 43 4.81 -11.63 -14.53
N ILE A 44 4.10 -12.72 -14.18
CA ILE A 44 3.98 -13.21 -12.80
C ILE A 44 5.36 -13.50 -12.19
N LYS A 45 6.21 -14.23 -12.92
CA LYS A 45 7.58 -14.54 -12.47
C LYS A 45 8.40 -13.28 -12.24
N ALA A 46 8.39 -12.34 -13.19
CA ALA A 46 9.13 -11.10 -13.08
C ALA A 46 8.61 -10.21 -11.95
N ALA A 47 7.29 -10.09 -11.79
CA ALA A 47 6.66 -9.34 -10.70
C ALA A 47 6.98 -9.96 -9.33
N GLN A 48 7.02 -11.29 -9.23
CA GLN A 48 7.42 -11.97 -8.01
C GLN A 48 8.87 -11.65 -7.61
N GLU A 49 9.80 -11.55 -8.59
CA GLU A 49 11.17 -11.14 -8.31
C GLU A 49 11.28 -9.71 -7.76
N VAL A 50 10.40 -8.79 -8.19
CA VAL A 50 10.29 -7.45 -7.59
C VAL A 50 9.79 -7.55 -6.15
N ILE A 51 8.73 -8.33 -5.88
CA ILE A 51 8.20 -8.55 -4.54
C ILE A 51 9.27 -9.15 -3.62
N ASP A 52 10.08 -10.08 -4.12
CA ASP A 52 11.18 -10.71 -3.39
C ASP A 52 12.37 -9.76 -3.14
N GLY A 53 12.34 -8.54 -3.68
CA GLY A 53 13.42 -7.55 -3.53
C GLY A 53 14.67 -7.79 -4.40
N LYS A 54 14.58 -8.67 -5.41
CA LYS A 54 15.72 -8.99 -6.29
C LYS A 54 16.03 -7.89 -7.31
N LEU A 55 15.12 -6.93 -7.48
CA LEU A 55 15.19 -5.88 -8.50
C LEU A 55 15.10 -4.47 -7.89
N ASP A 56 15.35 -4.30 -6.60
CA ASP A 56 15.18 -3.03 -5.86
C ASP A 56 15.98 -1.87 -6.48
N ASP A 57 17.17 -2.13 -7.00
CA ASP A 57 18.04 -1.12 -7.63
C ASP A 57 17.49 -0.55 -8.96
N ASN A 58 16.41 -1.14 -9.50
CA ASN A 58 15.80 -0.71 -10.76
C ASN A 58 14.72 0.37 -10.58
N PHE A 59 14.55 0.91 -9.36
CA PHE A 59 13.55 1.92 -9.02
C PHE A 59 14.19 3.24 -8.54
N PRO A 60 14.97 3.94 -9.39
CA PRO A 60 15.75 5.11 -9.01
C PRO A 60 14.93 6.42 -9.00
N LEU A 61 13.65 6.38 -9.40
CA LEU A 61 12.86 7.60 -9.57
C LEU A 61 12.56 8.26 -8.22
N VAL A 62 12.82 9.57 -8.16
CA VAL A 62 12.48 10.38 -6.97
C VAL A 62 10.98 10.66 -6.91
N VAL A 63 10.48 10.96 -5.71
CA VAL A 63 9.05 11.29 -5.50
C VAL A 63 8.63 12.61 -6.16
N TRP A 64 9.58 13.50 -6.43
CA TRP A 64 9.38 14.78 -7.11
C TRP A 64 9.26 14.58 -8.62
N GLN A 65 8.09 14.10 -9.02
CA GLN A 65 7.70 13.85 -10.42
C GLN A 65 6.28 14.36 -10.65
N THR A 66 5.60 13.91 -11.73
CA THR A 66 4.19 14.26 -11.94
C THR A 66 3.31 13.73 -10.80
N GLY A 67 2.39 14.53 -10.30
CA GLY A 67 1.50 14.15 -9.18
C GLY A 67 0.55 12.99 -9.49
N SER A 68 0.43 12.59 -10.76
CA SER A 68 -0.41 11.46 -11.19
C SER A 68 0.20 10.08 -10.94
N GLY A 69 1.50 9.97 -10.60
CA GLY A 69 2.20 8.69 -10.41
C GLY A 69 2.51 7.92 -11.69
N THR A 70 2.28 8.52 -12.87
CA THR A 70 2.48 7.83 -14.17
C THR A 70 3.91 7.35 -14.37
N GLN A 71 4.91 8.13 -13.98
CA GLN A 71 6.31 7.73 -14.13
C GLN A 71 6.64 6.50 -13.31
N THR A 72 6.14 6.39 -12.08
CA THR A 72 6.32 5.20 -11.22
C THR A 72 5.60 3.99 -11.81
N ASN A 73 4.37 4.16 -12.30
CA ASN A 73 3.65 3.08 -12.99
C ASN A 73 4.41 2.58 -14.22
N MET A 74 4.94 3.49 -15.03
CA MET A 74 5.72 3.11 -16.21
C MET A 74 7.04 2.46 -15.83
N ASN A 75 7.74 2.95 -14.80
CA ASN A 75 8.96 2.33 -14.31
C ASN A 75 8.72 0.85 -13.94
N ILE A 76 7.70 0.56 -13.13
CA ILE A 76 7.42 -0.82 -12.74
C ILE A 76 6.97 -1.69 -13.93
N ASN A 77 6.19 -1.13 -14.85
CA ASN A 77 5.80 -1.84 -16.08
C ASN A 77 7.03 -2.22 -16.91
N GLU A 78 8.00 -1.31 -17.05
CA GLU A 78 9.22 -1.51 -17.83
C GLU A 78 10.18 -2.48 -17.14
N VAL A 79 10.34 -2.40 -15.82
CA VAL A 79 11.16 -3.35 -15.06
C VAL A 79 10.61 -4.76 -15.19
N ILE A 80 9.31 -4.96 -14.98
CA ILE A 80 8.65 -6.27 -15.12
C ILE A 80 8.74 -6.76 -16.56
N SER A 81 8.46 -5.91 -17.55
CA SER A 81 8.53 -6.28 -18.96
C SER A 81 9.95 -6.71 -19.37
N ASN A 82 10.97 -5.91 -19.04
CA ASN A 82 12.34 -6.24 -19.36
C ASN A 82 12.82 -7.52 -18.66
N ARG A 83 12.44 -7.71 -17.38
CA ARG A 83 12.79 -8.95 -16.68
C ARG A 83 12.09 -10.17 -17.27
N ALA A 84 10.82 -10.05 -17.68
CA ALA A 84 10.10 -11.09 -18.38
C ALA A 84 10.76 -11.43 -19.74
N ILE A 85 11.26 -10.44 -20.46
CA ILE A 85 12.00 -10.63 -21.72
C ILE A 85 13.31 -11.38 -21.46
N GLU A 86 14.08 -11.04 -20.43
CA GLU A 86 15.28 -11.78 -20.04
C GLU A 86 14.99 -13.24 -19.69
N ILE A 87 13.94 -13.50 -18.88
CA ILE A 87 13.52 -14.84 -18.51
C ILE A 87 13.17 -15.68 -19.77
N SER A 88 12.63 -15.04 -20.81
CA SER A 88 12.31 -15.70 -22.08
C SER A 88 13.51 -15.87 -23.03
N GLY A 89 14.69 -15.35 -22.68
CA GLY A 89 15.87 -15.34 -23.53
C GLY A 89 15.83 -14.29 -24.64
N GLY A 90 14.97 -13.26 -24.53
CA GLY A 90 14.82 -12.17 -25.50
C GLY A 90 15.84 -11.04 -25.32
N ILE A 91 15.73 -10.03 -26.17
CA ILE A 91 16.62 -8.85 -26.18
C ILE A 91 15.97 -7.74 -25.33
N LEU A 92 16.64 -7.27 -24.30
CA LEU A 92 16.21 -6.16 -23.44
C LEU A 92 15.80 -4.93 -24.28
N GLY A 93 14.70 -4.29 -23.89
CA GLY A 93 14.17 -3.12 -24.58
C GLY A 93 13.42 -3.43 -25.88
N SER A 94 13.41 -4.70 -26.36
CA SER A 94 12.71 -5.09 -27.60
C SER A 94 11.19 -5.02 -27.49
N LYS A 95 10.65 -4.98 -26.27
CA LYS A 95 9.20 -5.07 -25.96
C LYS A 95 8.57 -6.38 -26.46
N LYS A 96 9.37 -7.41 -26.70
CA LYS A 96 8.96 -8.75 -27.15
C LYS A 96 9.66 -9.84 -26.34
N PRO A 97 8.94 -10.87 -25.86
CA PRO A 97 7.51 -11.15 -26.06
C PRO A 97 6.57 -10.32 -25.17
N VAL A 98 7.07 -9.62 -24.15
CA VAL A 98 6.25 -8.86 -23.19
C VAL A 98 6.38 -7.36 -23.43
N HIS A 99 5.25 -6.70 -23.70
CA HIS A 99 5.18 -5.25 -23.85
C HIS A 99 4.76 -4.58 -22.52
N PRO A 100 5.44 -3.50 -22.06
CA PRO A 100 5.15 -2.88 -20.76
C PRO A 100 3.74 -2.29 -20.67
N ASN A 101 3.24 -1.67 -21.73
CA ASN A 101 1.92 -1.07 -21.74
C ASN A 101 0.80 -2.05 -22.14
N ASP A 102 1.02 -2.82 -23.21
CA ASP A 102 -0.05 -3.63 -23.79
C ASP A 102 -0.29 -4.97 -23.04
N HIS A 103 0.74 -5.45 -22.30
CA HIS A 103 0.67 -6.67 -21.53
C HIS A 103 0.71 -6.41 -20.03
N VAL A 104 1.76 -5.79 -19.48
CA VAL A 104 1.92 -5.57 -18.03
C VAL A 104 0.85 -4.63 -17.49
N ASN A 105 0.48 -3.59 -18.24
CA ASN A 105 -0.55 -2.62 -17.86
C ASN A 105 -1.95 -2.94 -18.41
N LYS A 106 -2.18 -4.14 -18.92
CA LYS A 106 -3.47 -4.56 -19.50
C LYS A 106 -4.60 -4.40 -18.50
N SER A 107 -5.75 -3.86 -18.95
CA SER A 107 -6.96 -3.60 -18.15
C SER A 107 -6.78 -2.56 -17.02
N GLN A 108 -5.75 -1.74 -17.08
CA GLN A 108 -5.33 -0.82 -16.01
C GLN A 108 -5.11 0.60 -16.52
N SER A 109 -5.18 1.55 -15.60
CA SER A 109 -4.66 2.91 -15.74
C SER A 109 -3.77 3.23 -14.55
N THR A 110 -2.88 4.20 -14.66
CA THR A 110 -2.16 4.74 -13.48
C THR A 110 -3.15 5.30 -12.45
N ASN A 111 -4.24 5.90 -12.91
CA ASN A 111 -5.20 6.59 -12.05
C ASN A 111 -5.91 5.67 -11.07
N ASP A 112 -6.10 4.39 -11.40
CA ASP A 112 -6.67 3.41 -10.48
C ASP A 112 -5.59 2.55 -9.79
N THR A 113 -4.50 2.19 -10.48
CA THR A 113 -3.50 1.28 -9.91
C THR A 113 -2.53 1.95 -8.95
N PHE A 114 -2.18 3.23 -9.13
CA PHE A 114 -1.31 3.94 -8.20
C PHE A 114 -1.96 4.09 -6.80
N PRO A 115 -3.19 4.62 -6.67
CA PRO A 115 -3.86 4.66 -5.37
C PRO A 115 -4.17 3.26 -4.82
N THR A 116 -4.43 2.27 -5.67
CA THR A 116 -4.56 0.86 -5.24
C THR A 116 -3.28 0.35 -4.57
N ALA A 117 -2.11 0.55 -5.20
CA ALA A 117 -0.82 0.15 -4.64
C ALA A 117 -0.52 0.88 -3.33
N LEU A 118 -0.88 2.17 -3.22
CA LEU A 118 -0.79 2.94 -1.98
C LEU A 118 -1.64 2.32 -0.87
N ASN A 119 -2.91 2.04 -1.13
CA ASN A 119 -3.81 1.43 -0.16
C ASN A 119 -3.28 0.06 0.31
N ILE A 120 -2.84 -0.78 -0.61
CA ILE A 120 -2.28 -2.11 -0.29
C ILE A 120 -1.02 -1.98 0.57
N SER A 121 -0.08 -1.13 0.17
CA SER A 121 1.17 -0.90 0.91
C SER A 121 0.91 -0.42 2.34
N ILE A 122 0.05 0.58 2.49
CA ILE A 122 -0.29 1.15 3.81
C ILE A 122 -1.02 0.13 4.67
N ALA A 123 -1.99 -0.61 4.11
CA ALA A 123 -2.71 -1.64 4.86
C ALA A 123 -1.76 -2.73 5.38
N ILE A 124 -0.83 -3.21 4.55
CA ILE A 124 0.18 -4.20 4.97
C ILE A 124 1.06 -3.63 6.09
N LEU A 125 1.61 -2.43 5.91
CA LEU A 125 2.49 -1.80 6.90
C LEU A 125 1.79 -1.54 8.25
N ILE A 126 0.53 -1.13 8.22
CA ILE A 126 -0.27 -0.93 9.44
C ILE A 126 -0.48 -2.26 10.16
N ASN A 127 -0.92 -3.30 9.45
CA ASN A 127 -1.24 -4.57 10.07
C ASN A 127 0.01 -5.33 10.54
N GLU A 128 1.11 -5.29 9.77
CA GLU A 128 2.30 -6.07 10.09
C GLU A 128 3.30 -5.36 11.00
N LYS A 129 3.33 -4.02 11.00
CA LYS A 129 4.34 -3.25 11.74
C LYS A 129 3.74 -2.31 12.78
N LEU A 130 2.79 -1.45 12.39
CA LEU A 130 2.30 -0.39 13.27
C LEU A 130 1.44 -0.94 14.41
N LEU A 131 0.38 -1.68 14.12
CA LEU A 131 -0.51 -2.21 15.14
C LEU A 131 0.20 -3.11 16.14
N PRO A 132 1.05 -4.08 15.75
CA PRO A 132 1.82 -4.88 16.70
C PRO A 132 2.76 -4.05 17.58
N SER A 133 3.32 -2.94 17.04
CA SER A 133 4.18 -2.04 17.82
C SER A 133 3.40 -1.23 18.84
N LEU A 134 2.21 -0.75 18.47
CA LEU A 134 1.32 -0.03 19.38
C LEU A 134 0.78 -0.94 20.49
N GLU A 135 0.39 -2.16 20.18
CA GLU A 135 -0.03 -3.17 21.18
C GLU A 135 1.09 -3.48 22.17
N LYS A 136 2.33 -3.60 21.70
CA LYS A 136 3.50 -3.80 22.58
C LYS A 136 3.72 -2.59 23.50
N LEU A 137 3.55 -1.37 22.98
CA LEU A 137 3.66 -0.13 23.77
C LEU A 137 2.53 -0.05 24.81
N GLU A 138 1.29 -0.28 24.40
CA GLU A 138 0.11 -0.32 25.28
C GLU A 138 0.34 -1.29 26.46
N ASN A 139 0.72 -2.53 26.16
CA ASN A 139 1.01 -3.53 27.20
C ASN A 139 2.12 -3.10 28.17
N SER A 140 3.11 -2.37 27.68
CA SER A 140 4.20 -1.85 28.52
C SER A 140 3.73 -0.72 29.44
N LEU A 141 2.89 0.18 28.90
CA LEU A 141 2.29 1.30 29.68
C LEU A 141 1.32 0.76 30.73
N SER A 142 0.48 -0.23 30.40
CA SER A 142 -0.43 -0.91 31.31
C SER A 142 0.30 -1.53 32.50
N LYS A 143 1.38 -2.27 32.25
CA LYS A 143 2.22 -2.84 33.30
C LYS A 143 2.80 -1.76 34.22
N LYS A 144 3.28 -0.64 33.63
CA LYS A 144 3.85 0.46 34.42
C LYS A 144 2.78 1.24 35.17
N SER A 145 1.58 1.36 34.66
CA SER A 145 0.42 1.94 35.35
C SER A 145 0.16 1.20 36.67
N LEU A 146 0.11 -0.14 36.62
CA LEU A 146 -0.08 -0.98 37.81
C LEU A 146 1.12 -0.94 38.77
N GLU A 147 2.34 -1.01 38.25
CA GLU A 147 3.58 -0.99 39.05
C GLU A 147 3.73 0.31 39.86
N PHE A 148 3.32 1.45 39.25
CA PHE A 148 3.51 2.78 39.82
C PHE A 148 2.27 3.33 40.52
N ASP A 149 1.23 2.56 40.70
CA ASP A 149 -0.05 3.01 41.29
C ASP A 149 0.10 3.65 42.67
N LYS A 150 1.04 3.17 43.48
CA LYS A 150 1.29 3.67 44.85
C LYS A 150 2.32 4.80 44.93
N ILE A 151 2.92 5.20 43.81
CA ILE A 151 3.93 6.26 43.79
C ILE A 151 3.23 7.62 43.67
N ILE A 152 3.14 8.37 44.77
CA ILE A 152 2.51 9.68 44.77
C ILE A 152 3.47 10.74 44.27
N LYS A 153 2.99 11.63 43.41
CA LYS A 153 3.70 12.80 42.90
C LYS A 153 2.76 14.02 42.86
N LEU A 154 3.36 15.20 42.63
CA LEU A 154 2.58 16.42 42.36
C LEU A 154 2.03 16.38 40.93
N GLY A 155 0.71 16.61 40.78
CA GLY A 155 0.11 17.06 39.53
C GLY A 155 0.48 18.52 39.25
N ARG A 156 0.46 18.90 37.96
CA ARG A 156 0.73 20.27 37.52
C ARG A 156 -0.31 20.77 36.55
N THR A 157 -0.74 22.00 36.72
CA THR A 157 -1.58 22.76 35.81
C THR A 157 -0.96 24.12 35.59
N HIS A 158 -0.98 24.65 34.38
CA HIS A 158 -0.32 25.93 34.04
C HIS A 158 1.14 26.03 34.54
N LEU A 159 1.89 24.91 34.51
CA LEU A 159 3.27 24.79 35.00
C LEU A 159 3.44 25.06 36.52
N GLN A 160 2.33 25.10 37.28
CA GLN A 160 2.30 25.27 38.73
C GLN A 160 1.92 23.96 39.43
N ASP A 161 2.36 23.79 40.65
CA ASP A 161 1.99 22.69 41.52
C ASP A 161 0.48 22.69 41.78
N ALA A 162 -0.16 21.52 41.61
CA ALA A 162 -1.58 21.31 41.80
C ALA A 162 -1.82 20.18 42.82
N THR A 163 -2.86 19.39 42.63
CA THR A 163 -3.25 18.31 43.53
C THR A 163 -2.33 17.07 43.35
N PRO A 164 -2.18 16.25 44.43
CA PRO A 164 -1.49 14.96 44.31
C PRO A 164 -2.12 14.05 43.31
N ILE A 165 -1.29 13.25 42.61
CA ILE A 165 -1.69 12.22 41.64
C ILE A 165 -0.72 11.04 41.75
N SER A 166 -1.15 9.81 41.47
CA SER A 166 -0.21 8.71 41.41
C SER A 166 0.53 8.71 40.05
N LEU A 167 1.75 8.21 40.03
CA LEU A 167 2.47 8.00 38.78
C LEU A 167 1.77 6.94 37.92
N GLY A 168 1.14 5.94 38.54
CA GLY A 168 0.27 4.97 37.83
C GLY A 168 -0.87 5.63 37.09
N GLN A 169 -1.53 6.64 37.68
CA GLN A 169 -2.59 7.40 36.98
C GLN A 169 -2.06 8.16 35.77
N VAL A 170 -0.82 8.69 35.80
CA VAL A 170 -0.20 9.31 34.63
C VAL A 170 0.00 8.28 33.50
N PHE A 171 0.53 7.10 33.82
CA PHE A 171 0.75 6.03 32.84
C PHE A 171 -0.56 5.47 32.29
N SER A 172 -1.63 5.38 33.11
CA SER A 172 -2.95 4.97 32.62
C SER A 172 -3.53 5.94 31.57
N GLY A 173 -3.23 7.23 31.69
CA GLY A 173 -3.56 8.23 30.69
C GLY A 173 -2.88 7.98 29.37
N TYR A 174 -1.57 7.65 29.36
CA TYR A 174 -0.83 7.29 28.16
C TYR A 174 -1.32 5.98 27.54
N GLU A 175 -1.61 4.96 28.35
CA GLU A 175 -2.22 3.70 27.91
C GLU A 175 -3.52 3.97 27.17
N SER A 176 -4.44 4.73 27.76
CA SER A 176 -5.73 5.06 27.13
C SER A 176 -5.58 5.84 25.82
N GLN A 177 -4.58 6.71 25.69
CA GLN A 177 -4.29 7.39 24.41
C GLN A 177 -3.87 6.42 23.33
N ILE A 178 -3.03 5.41 23.62
CA ILE A 178 -2.62 4.40 22.66
C ILE A 178 -3.81 3.51 22.27
N GLN A 179 -4.67 3.10 23.23
CA GLN A 179 -5.90 2.35 22.94
C GLN A 179 -6.81 3.09 21.95
N HIS A 180 -7.06 4.37 22.19
CA HIS A 180 -7.87 5.19 21.28
C HIS A 180 -7.21 5.35 19.90
N SER A 181 -5.88 5.47 19.84
CA SER A 181 -5.15 5.52 18.56
C SER A 181 -5.31 4.21 17.77
N ILE A 182 -5.21 3.05 18.42
CA ILE A 182 -5.44 1.74 17.79
C ILE A 182 -6.87 1.65 17.23
N ILE A 183 -7.88 2.09 18.00
CA ILE A 183 -9.29 2.10 17.54
C ILE A 183 -9.45 3.01 16.31
N SER A 184 -8.86 4.19 16.33
CA SER A 184 -8.94 5.16 15.23
C SER A 184 -8.28 4.63 13.96
N ILE A 185 -7.10 4.00 14.06
CA ILE A 185 -6.39 3.36 12.95
C ILE A 185 -7.23 2.23 12.36
N ASN A 186 -7.80 1.35 13.19
CA ASN A 186 -8.68 0.27 12.74
C ASN A 186 -9.94 0.78 12.03
N ASN A 187 -10.48 1.92 12.43
CA ASN A 187 -11.60 2.55 11.73
C ASN A 187 -11.19 3.11 10.37
N ALA A 188 -10.01 3.75 10.25
CA ALA A 188 -9.48 4.26 8.98
C ALA A 188 -9.17 3.11 8.00
N LEU A 189 -8.66 1.97 8.49
CA LEU A 189 -8.34 0.79 7.66
C LEU A 189 -9.54 0.30 6.86
N LYS A 190 -10.77 0.42 7.35
CA LYS A 190 -11.98 0.00 6.62
C LYS A 190 -12.09 0.67 5.26
N HIS A 191 -11.75 1.95 5.16
CA HIS A 191 -11.76 2.70 3.90
C HIS A 191 -10.49 2.46 3.07
N ILE A 192 -9.36 2.12 3.70
CA ILE A 192 -8.13 1.77 2.99
C ILE A 192 -8.29 0.43 2.25
N TYR A 193 -9.09 -0.50 2.78
CA TYR A 193 -9.38 -1.76 2.10
C TYR A 193 -10.25 -1.62 0.86
N GLU A 194 -10.88 -0.47 0.62
CA GLU A 194 -11.69 -0.19 -0.57
C GLU A 194 -10.79 0.23 -1.73
N LEU A 195 -10.59 -0.67 -2.71
CA LEU A 195 -9.65 -0.46 -3.81
C LEU A 195 -10.32 0.23 -5.02
N PRO A 196 -9.72 1.31 -5.56
CA PRO A 196 -10.18 1.96 -6.80
C PRO A 196 -9.95 1.10 -8.06
N TRP A 197 -9.27 -0.01 -7.94
CA TRP A 197 -8.82 -0.88 -9.00
C TRP A 197 -9.96 -1.35 -9.92
N GLY A 198 -9.75 -1.27 -11.23
CA GLY A 198 -10.77 -1.51 -12.25
C GLY A 198 -11.60 -0.26 -12.62
N GLY A 199 -11.42 0.87 -11.92
CA GLY A 199 -12.03 2.15 -12.33
C GLY A 199 -11.37 2.77 -13.57
N THR A 200 -10.15 2.33 -13.88
CA THR A 200 -9.32 2.82 -14.98
C THR A 200 -9.06 4.33 -14.93
N ALA A 201 -9.20 5.05 -16.05
CA ALA A 201 -8.77 6.45 -16.15
C ALA A 201 -9.57 7.42 -15.26
N VAL A 202 -10.88 7.24 -15.16
CA VAL A 202 -11.79 8.22 -14.53
C VAL A 202 -12.86 7.58 -13.63
N GLY A 203 -12.81 6.29 -13.38
CA GLY A 203 -13.76 5.59 -12.52
C GLY A 203 -14.87 4.83 -13.26
N THR A 204 -14.95 4.97 -14.60
CA THR A 204 -15.98 4.31 -15.42
C THR A 204 -15.67 2.85 -15.76
N GLY A 205 -14.44 2.40 -15.55
CA GLY A 205 -14.01 1.05 -15.91
C GLY A 205 -13.80 0.82 -17.41
N LEU A 206 -13.71 1.90 -18.22
CA LEU A 206 -13.45 1.77 -19.64
C LEU A 206 -12.15 1.00 -19.90
N ASN A 207 -12.18 -0.02 -20.76
CA ASN A 207 -11.10 -0.98 -21.05
C ASN A 207 -10.77 -1.97 -19.90
N SER A 208 -11.56 -2.00 -18.84
CA SER A 208 -11.54 -3.07 -17.84
C SER A 208 -12.64 -4.08 -18.17
N PRO A 209 -12.36 -5.39 -18.21
CA PRO A 209 -13.38 -6.39 -18.47
C PRO A 209 -14.38 -6.50 -17.31
N GLU A 210 -15.57 -7.01 -17.62
CA GLU A 210 -16.60 -7.27 -16.60
C GLU A 210 -16.08 -8.24 -15.53
N GLY A 211 -16.34 -7.96 -14.25
CA GLY A 211 -15.90 -8.76 -13.11
C GLY A 211 -14.43 -8.55 -12.71
N PHE A 212 -13.64 -7.81 -13.47
CA PHE A 212 -12.21 -7.61 -13.17
C PHE A 212 -11.99 -6.97 -11.79
N SER A 213 -12.75 -5.94 -11.44
CA SER A 213 -12.63 -5.22 -10.17
C SER A 213 -12.81 -6.12 -8.95
N GLU A 214 -13.79 -6.99 -8.98
CA GLU A 214 -14.13 -7.93 -7.92
C GLU A 214 -13.07 -9.05 -7.83
N MET A 215 -12.65 -9.58 -8.97
CA MET A 215 -11.65 -10.65 -9.03
C MET A 215 -10.28 -10.18 -8.52
N VAL A 216 -9.81 -8.99 -8.90
CA VAL A 216 -8.52 -8.47 -8.42
C VAL A 216 -8.55 -8.16 -6.92
N ALA A 217 -9.65 -7.60 -6.41
CA ALA A 217 -9.80 -7.34 -4.98
C ALA A 217 -9.82 -8.64 -4.16
N THR A 218 -10.54 -9.66 -4.63
CA THR A 218 -10.55 -10.99 -4.00
C THR A 218 -9.16 -11.62 -4.02
N ARG A 219 -8.48 -11.59 -5.17
CA ARG A 219 -7.16 -12.19 -5.31
C ARG A 219 -6.10 -11.53 -4.42
N VAL A 220 -6.10 -10.20 -4.31
CA VAL A 220 -5.17 -9.51 -3.41
C VAL A 220 -5.51 -9.77 -1.94
N SER A 221 -6.80 -9.90 -1.62
CA SER A 221 -7.25 -10.30 -0.27
C SER A 221 -6.71 -11.67 0.12
N GLU A 222 -6.81 -12.65 -0.78
CA GLU A 222 -6.25 -14.01 -0.59
C GLU A 222 -4.73 -13.99 -0.38
N LYS A 223 -4.00 -13.22 -1.21
CA LYS A 223 -2.53 -13.17 -1.16
C LYS A 223 -1.98 -12.45 0.08
N THR A 224 -2.74 -11.52 0.65
CA THR A 224 -2.30 -10.71 1.79
C THR A 224 -2.94 -11.10 3.11
N ASN A 225 -3.97 -11.94 3.10
CA ASN A 225 -4.86 -12.23 4.25
C ASN A 225 -5.48 -10.96 4.85
N LEU A 226 -5.68 -9.91 4.05
CA LEU A 226 -6.33 -8.66 4.45
C LEU A 226 -7.65 -8.51 3.70
N PRO A 227 -8.70 -7.90 4.29
CA PRO A 227 -10.06 -7.92 3.75
C PRO A 227 -10.27 -6.84 2.66
N PHE A 228 -9.46 -6.85 1.62
CA PHE A 228 -9.62 -5.92 0.50
C PHE A 228 -10.90 -6.20 -0.29
N ILE A 229 -11.58 -5.13 -0.65
CA ILE A 229 -12.80 -5.16 -1.47
C ILE A 229 -12.69 -4.14 -2.61
N THR A 230 -13.51 -4.33 -3.64
CA THR A 230 -13.66 -3.28 -4.66
C THR A 230 -14.39 -2.08 -4.07
N ALA A 231 -13.90 -0.86 -4.31
CA ALA A 231 -14.52 0.35 -3.80
C ALA A 231 -15.97 0.49 -4.29
N PRO A 232 -16.93 0.81 -3.40
CA PRO A 232 -18.33 1.00 -3.78
C PRO A 232 -18.52 2.13 -4.79
N ASN A 233 -17.66 3.15 -4.74
CA ASN A 233 -17.67 4.27 -5.67
C ASN A 233 -16.25 4.51 -6.21
N LYS A 234 -16.02 4.13 -7.47
CA LYS A 234 -14.71 4.30 -8.14
C LYS A 234 -14.35 5.77 -8.39
N PHE A 235 -15.34 6.63 -8.58
CA PHE A 235 -15.11 8.06 -8.83
C PHE A 235 -14.55 8.75 -7.58
N GLU A 236 -15.12 8.45 -6.42
CA GLU A 236 -14.62 8.94 -5.14
C GLU A 236 -13.23 8.34 -4.84
N SER A 237 -13.08 7.02 -4.94
CA SER A 237 -11.88 6.34 -4.48
C SER A 237 -10.62 6.59 -5.34
N ILE A 238 -10.80 7.05 -6.60
CA ILE A 238 -9.70 7.54 -7.45
C ILE A 238 -9.31 8.99 -7.06
N ALA A 239 -10.29 9.84 -6.71
CA ALA A 239 -10.08 11.26 -6.51
C ALA A 239 -9.69 11.63 -5.07
N SER A 240 -10.26 10.95 -4.06
CA SER A 240 -10.06 11.28 -2.65
C SER A 240 -9.02 10.36 -1.99
N HIS A 241 -8.15 10.96 -1.18
CA HIS A 241 -7.14 10.28 -0.39
C HIS A 241 -7.27 10.56 1.11
N ASP A 242 -8.41 11.04 1.58
CA ASP A 242 -8.69 11.43 2.98
C ASP A 242 -8.39 10.29 3.95
N ARG A 243 -8.69 9.03 3.55
CA ARG A 243 -8.41 7.83 4.33
C ARG A 243 -6.94 7.67 4.69
N LEU A 244 -6.02 8.18 3.85
CA LEU A 244 -4.58 8.13 4.12
C LEU A 244 -4.19 9.17 5.17
N PHE A 245 -4.80 10.35 5.14
CA PHE A 245 -4.58 11.40 6.15
C PHE A 245 -5.08 10.99 7.52
N LEU A 246 -6.19 10.25 7.62
CA LEU A 246 -6.70 9.72 8.89
C LEU A 246 -5.68 8.82 9.61
N CYS A 247 -4.81 8.13 8.86
CA CYS A 247 -3.73 7.33 9.45
C CYS A 247 -2.51 8.13 9.88
N GLN A 248 -2.36 9.38 9.42
CA GLN A 248 -1.22 10.26 9.77
C GLN A 248 -1.46 11.11 11.02
N VAL A 249 -2.71 11.29 11.42
CA VAL A 249 -3.11 12.20 12.50
C VAL A 249 -3.02 11.53 13.89
N TYR A 250 -2.82 10.22 13.93
CA TYR A 250 -2.73 9.39 15.13
C TYR A 250 -1.38 8.68 15.23
#